data_83651464dbb0da9f4ea430e5f1bc0289
#
_entry.id   83651464dbb0da9f4ea430e5f1bc0289
#
_cell.length_a   1.000
_cell.length_b   1.000
_cell.length_c   1.000
_cell.angle_alpha   90.00
_cell.angle_beta   90.00
_cell.angle_gamma   90.00
#
_symmetry.space_group_name_H-M   'P 1'
#
loop_
_entity.id
_entity.type
_entity.pdbx_description
1 polymer ?
#
loop_
_entity_poly.entity_id
_entity_poly.type
_entity_poly.pdbx_seq_one_letter_code
_entity_poly.pdbx_strand_id
1 'polypeptide(L)'
;MQLIRIDSITGTTEESKARLFDRGFRPDRSCAARWKSLWMAEARGLDLPPVSVYRIGDRHVLRDGHHRVSVARDHGRAEIEAEVTELG
;
A
#
# COMPACT_ATOMS: atom_id res chain seq x y z
N MET A 1 2.24 7.30 -13.61
CA MET A 1 2.27 7.34 -12.13
C MET A 1 1.45 8.50 -11.64
N GLN A 2 0.62 8.29 -10.64
CA GLN A 2 -0.24 9.34 -10.11
C GLN A 2 -0.43 9.16 -8.61
N LEU A 3 -0.83 10.25 -7.94
CA LEU A 3 -1.18 10.21 -6.53
C LEU A 3 -2.63 9.73 -6.40
N ILE A 4 -2.84 8.74 -5.53
CA ILE A 4 -4.18 8.26 -5.21
C ILE A 4 -4.39 8.35 -3.70
N ARG A 5 -5.63 8.46 -3.28
CA ARG A 5 -5.94 8.44 -1.85
C ARG A 5 -5.77 7.04 -1.30
N ILE A 6 -5.09 6.92 -0.18
CA ILE A 6 -4.90 5.63 0.48
C ILE A 6 -6.26 5.01 0.84
N ASP A 7 -7.23 5.83 1.23
CA ASP A 7 -8.58 5.37 1.56
C ASP A 7 -9.33 4.76 0.38
N SER A 8 -8.90 5.04 -0.86
CA SER A 8 -9.52 4.45 -2.04
C SER A 8 -9.09 3.00 -2.29
N ILE A 9 -8.04 2.56 -1.60
CA ILE A 9 -7.54 1.18 -1.70
C ILE A 9 -8.39 0.31 -0.78
N THR A 10 -9.25 -0.51 -1.37
CA THR A 10 -10.27 -1.28 -0.62
C THR A 10 -10.00 -2.77 -0.53
N GLY A 11 -8.95 -3.26 -1.19
CA GLY A 11 -8.63 -4.68 -1.17
C GLY A 11 -7.33 -4.97 -1.90
N THR A 12 -7.06 -6.27 -2.06
CA THR A 12 -5.87 -6.75 -2.76
C THR A 12 -6.24 -7.88 -3.72
N THR A 13 -5.47 -8.02 -4.80
CA THR A 13 -5.63 -9.12 -5.75
C THR A 13 -4.94 -10.40 -5.28
N GLU A 14 -4.09 -10.32 -4.26
CA GLU A 14 -3.33 -11.47 -3.77
C GLU A 14 -3.85 -11.93 -2.42
N GLU A 15 -4.58 -13.04 -2.40
CA GLU A 15 -5.14 -13.61 -1.16
C GLU A 15 -4.06 -13.97 -0.13
N SER A 16 -2.92 -14.48 -0.60
CA SER A 16 -1.82 -14.82 0.30
C SER A 16 -1.32 -13.62 1.09
N LYS A 17 -1.30 -12.45 0.48
CA LYS A 17 -0.91 -11.21 1.14
C LYS A 17 -2.04 -10.59 1.93
N ALA A 18 -3.29 -10.82 1.54
CA ALA A 18 -4.44 -10.35 2.30
C ALA A 18 -4.46 -10.94 3.72
N ARG A 19 -3.90 -12.14 3.90
CA ARG A 19 -3.80 -12.79 5.21
C ARG A 19 -2.71 -12.19 6.10
N LEU A 20 -1.73 -11.50 5.50
CA LEU A 20 -0.63 -10.88 6.23
C LEU A 20 -0.96 -9.47 6.70
N PHE A 21 -2.03 -8.89 6.17
CA PHE A 21 -2.44 -7.52 6.48
C PHE A 21 -3.93 -7.49 6.80
N ASP A 22 -4.30 -6.71 7.80
CA ASP A 22 -5.70 -6.47 8.12
C ASP A 22 -6.31 -5.43 7.16
N ARG A 23 -7.55 -4.99 7.40
CA ARG A 23 -8.22 -4.00 6.56
C ARG A 23 -7.50 -2.64 6.52
N GLY A 24 -6.72 -2.34 7.54
CA GLY A 24 -5.90 -1.14 7.59
C GLY A 24 -4.52 -1.34 6.98
N PHE A 25 -4.28 -2.49 6.37
CA PHE A 25 -2.98 -2.90 5.83
C PHE A 25 -1.88 -2.95 6.89
N ARG A 26 -2.25 -3.28 8.12
CA ARG A 26 -1.28 -3.50 9.18
C ARG A 26 -0.66 -4.89 9.01
N PRO A 27 0.68 -4.99 9.06
CA PRO A 27 1.34 -6.28 8.90
C PRO A 27 1.12 -7.16 10.14
N ASP A 28 1.13 -8.47 9.93
CA ASP A 28 1.22 -9.39 11.05
C ASP A 28 2.67 -9.52 11.52
N ARG A 29 2.90 -10.35 12.53
CA ARG A 29 4.24 -10.50 13.11
C ARG A 29 5.28 -11.05 12.13
N SER A 30 4.85 -11.85 11.16
CA SER A 30 5.78 -12.49 10.24
C SER A 30 6.47 -11.51 9.29
N CYS A 31 5.88 -10.35 9.07
CA CYS A 31 6.46 -9.33 8.19
C CYS A 31 6.84 -8.04 8.92
N ALA A 32 6.82 -8.04 10.24
CA ALA A 32 7.09 -6.84 11.05
C ALA A 32 8.48 -6.25 10.82
N ALA A 33 9.51 -7.07 10.67
CA ALA A 33 10.86 -6.59 10.47
C ALA A 33 11.01 -5.84 9.13
N ARG A 34 10.43 -6.38 8.06
CA ARG A 34 10.45 -5.74 6.75
C ARG A 34 9.64 -4.46 6.74
N TRP A 35 8.48 -4.48 7.38
CA TRP A 35 7.64 -3.31 7.54
C TRP A 35 8.38 -2.19 8.28
N LYS A 36 9.05 -2.54 9.36
CA LYS A 36 9.82 -1.59 10.18
C LYS A 36 10.95 -0.95 9.37
N SER A 37 11.65 -1.72 8.54
CA SER A 37 12.71 -1.21 7.68
C SER A 37 12.18 -0.16 6.69
N LEU A 38 11.03 -0.43 6.08
CA LEU A 38 10.38 0.51 5.17
C LEU A 38 9.89 1.76 5.91
N TRP A 39 9.34 1.58 7.10
CA TRP A 39 8.89 2.68 7.93
C TRP A 39 10.04 3.64 8.24
N MET A 40 11.19 3.09 8.62
CA MET A 40 12.37 3.89 8.92
C MET A 40 12.94 4.57 7.68
N ALA A 41 12.92 3.90 6.53
CA ALA A 41 13.38 4.49 5.28
C ALA A 41 12.54 5.70 4.89
N GLU A 42 11.22 5.59 4.99
CA GLU A 42 10.33 6.69 4.69
C GLU A 42 10.49 7.85 5.69
N ALA A 43 10.68 7.52 6.98
CA ALA A 43 10.91 8.53 8.01
C ALA A 43 12.18 9.35 7.77
N ARG A 44 13.16 8.76 7.09
CA ARG A 44 14.41 9.45 6.71
C ARG A 44 14.28 10.25 5.42
N GLY A 45 13.10 10.30 4.83
CA GLY A 45 12.86 11.03 3.58
C GLY A 45 13.28 10.27 2.33
N LEU A 46 13.52 8.97 2.42
CA LEU A 46 13.81 8.15 1.24
C LEU A 46 12.52 7.89 0.46
N ASP A 47 12.57 8.09 -0.85
CA ASP A 47 11.44 7.82 -1.73
C ASP A 47 11.27 6.32 -1.90
N LEU A 48 10.07 5.82 -1.61
CA LEU A 48 9.72 4.44 -1.89
C LEU A 48 9.16 4.33 -3.31
N PRO A 49 9.38 3.20 -4.00
CA PRO A 49 8.79 3.00 -5.32
C PRO A 49 7.26 3.09 -5.27
N PRO A 50 6.61 3.50 -6.37
CA PRO A 50 5.15 3.56 -6.39
C PRO A 50 4.55 2.16 -6.24
N VAL A 51 3.36 2.11 -5.62
CA VAL A 51 2.60 0.87 -5.53
C VAL A 51 1.88 0.62 -6.85
N SER A 52 1.49 -0.63 -7.09
CA SER A 52 0.72 -0.99 -8.29
C SER A 52 -0.71 -1.31 -7.90
N VAL A 53 -1.65 -0.68 -8.57
CA VAL A 53 -3.08 -0.86 -8.29
C VAL A 53 -3.88 -1.05 -9.56
N TYR A 54 -5.04 -1.70 -9.45
CA TYR A 54 -6.08 -1.70 -10.47
C TYR A 54 -7.17 -0.74 -10.05
N ARG A 55 -7.65 0.06 -10.99
CA ARG A 55 -8.77 0.96 -10.74
C ARG A 55 -10.06 0.33 -11.26
N ILE A 56 -11.05 0.28 -10.37
CA ILE A 56 -12.39 -0.20 -10.70
C ILE A 56 -13.38 0.88 -10.23
N GLY A 57 -13.88 1.67 -11.18
CA GLY A 57 -14.72 2.82 -10.84
C GLY A 57 -13.91 3.86 -10.08
N ASP A 58 -14.34 4.18 -8.87
CA ASP A 58 -13.66 5.12 -7.96
C ASP A 58 -12.80 4.43 -6.90
N ARG A 59 -12.65 3.11 -6.99
CA ARG A 59 -11.90 2.31 -6.02
C ARG A 59 -10.63 1.77 -6.64
N HIS A 60 -9.68 1.45 -5.78
CA HIS A 60 -8.44 0.83 -6.18
C HIS A 60 -8.26 -0.49 -5.45
N VAL A 61 -7.75 -1.48 -6.19
CA VAL A 61 -7.41 -2.79 -5.64
C VAL A 61 -5.90 -2.95 -5.74
N LEU A 62 -5.24 -3.23 -4.63
CA LEU A 62 -3.80 -3.29 -4.57
C LEU A 62 -3.28 -4.57 -5.22
N ARG A 63 -2.38 -4.40 -6.18
CA ARG A 63 -1.68 -5.50 -6.83
C ARG A 63 -0.34 -5.78 -6.16
N ASP A 64 0.42 -4.72 -5.89
CA ASP A 64 1.74 -4.82 -5.27
C ASP A 64 2.03 -3.58 -4.43
N GLY A 65 2.74 -3.78 -3.35
CA GLY A 65 3.12 -2.67 -2.47
C GLY A 65 2.40 -2.67 -1.13
N HIS A 66 1.99 -3.83 -0.62
CA HIS A 66 1.26 -3.94 0.66
C HIS A 66 2.02 -3.30 1.82
N HIS A 67 3.32 -3.53 1.93
CA HIS A 67 4.15 -2.94 2.98
C HIS A 67 4.20 -1.43 2.85
N ARG A 68 4.32 -0.92 1.61
CA ARG A 68 4.39 0.52 1.34
C ARG A 68 3.09 1.23 1.70
N VAL A 69 1.94 0.63 1.39
CA VAL A 69 0.64 1.17 1.79
C VAL A 69 0.53 1.20 3.31
N SER A 70 0.90 0.11 3.97
CA SER A 70 0.86 0.01 5.43
C SER A 70 1.74 1.07 6.10
N VAL A 71 2.97 1.24 5.61
CA VAL A 71 3.90 2.25 6.13
C VAL A 71 3.37 3.66 5.92
N ALA A 72 2.89 3.97 4.72
CA ALA A 72 2.33 5.29 4.41
C ALA A 72 1.13 5.60 5.31
N ARG A 73 0.29 4.62 5.55
CA ARG A 73 -0.88 4.76 6.43
C ARG A 73 -0.47 5.02 7.87
N ASP A 74 0.54 4.30 8.36
CA ASP A 74 1.07 4.50 9.71
C ASP A 74 1.70 5.88 9.89
N HIS A 75 2.33 6.42 8.85
CA HIS A 75 2.85 7.78 8.86
C HIS A 75 1.77 8.86 8.75
N GLY A 76 0.50 8.48 8.64
CA GLY A 76 -0.60 9.43 8.52
C GLY A 76 -0.74 10.09 7.17
N ARG A 77 -0.19 9.50 6.12
CA ARG A 77 -0.33 10.04 4.78
C ARG A 77 -1.74 9.83 4.24
N ALA A 78 -2.26 10.84 3.55
CA ALA A 78 -3.57 10.75 2.90
C ALA A 78 -3.48 10.16 1.50
N GLU A 79 -2.32 10.31 0.84
CA GLU A 79 -2.11 9.92 -0.55
C GLU A 79 -0.82 9.14 -0.72
N ILE A 80 -0.76 8.33 -1.79
CA ILE A 80 0.42 7.54 -2.14
C ILE A 80 0.59 7.52 -3.65
N GLU A 81 1.84 7.51 -4.11
CA GLU A 81 2.14 7.37 -5.52
C GLU A 81 1.85 5.94 -5.99
N ALA A 82 1.17 5.82 -7.11
CA ALA A 82 0.75 4.53 -7.65
C ALA A 82 0.83 4.48 -9.16
N GLU A 83 1.16 3.31 -9.68
CA GLU A 83 0.94 2.97 -11.07
C GLU A 83 -0.44 2.37 -11.18
N VAL A 84 -1.33 3.05 -11.88
CA VAL A 84 -2.74 2.67 -11.98
C VAL A 84 -3.01 2.01 -13.32
N THR A 85 -3.58 0.82 -13.27
CA THR A 85 -4.08 0.10 -14.46
C THR A 85 -5.60 0.10 -14.35
N GLU A 86 -6.26 0.68 -15.33
CA GLU A 86 -7.72 0.71 -15.36
C GLU A 86 -8.29 -0.62 -15.82
N LEU A 87 -9.28 -1.12 -15.09
CA LEU A 87 -10.05 -2.31 -15.44
C LEU A 87 -11.48 -1.90 -15.79
N GLY A 88 -11.84 -2.17 -17.00
CA GLY A 88 -13.16 -1.92 -17.49
C GLY A 88 -13.43 -0.52 -17.87
#